data_d9daba4308dc900a3398dc6204fab9b4
#
_entry.id   d9daba4308dc900a3398dc6204fab9b4
#
_cell.length_a   1.000
_cell.length_b   1.000
_cell.length_c   1.000
_cell.angle_alpha   90.00
_cell.angle_beta   90.00
_cell.angle_gamma   90.00
#
_symmetry.space_group_name_H-M   'P 1'
#
loop_
_entity.id
_entity.type
_entity.pdbx_description
1 polymer ?
#
loop_
_entity_poly.entity_id
_entity_poly.type
_entity_poly.pdbx_seq_one_letter_code
_entity_poly.pdbx_strand_id
1 'polypeptide(L)'
;SDLLEEDLVSRGFHVERFKTGTPARVLRKSVDTSQLEVEPSEETGFTFSYDGIQASEDREVFFTTNSTERTIDAVKEYLHRSPLLSGRIEGTGPRYCPSFEDKVVKFPNRRVHRIYVEPMGKETRCFYLNGLSTSLPREAQDKMVRSLPGFSEAVMESYGYAVEYSYFSHEEFDGTLKLRKVDNVFIA
;
A
#
# COMPACT_ATOMS: atom_id res chain seq x y z
N SER A 1 -4.26 7.98 -17.37
CA SER A 1 -3.72 9.13 -18.07
C SER A 1 -4.76 10.22 -18.07
N ASP A 2 -4.34 11.44 -17.92
CA ASP A 2 -5.26 12.60 -17.80
C ASP A 2 -6.13 12.75 -19.04
N LEU A 3 -5.61 12.43 -20.22
CA LEU A 3 -6.35 12.47 -21.48
C LEU A 3 -7.59 11.55 -21.51
N LEU A 4 -7.50 10.36 -20.93
CA LEU A 4 -8.66 9.47 -20.84
C LEU A 4 -9.70 10.01 -19.86
N GLU A 5 -9.26 10.55 -18.73
CA GLU A 5 -10.16 11.18 -17.76
C GLU A 5 -10.86 12.39 -18.37
N GLU A 6 -10.12 13.27 -19.04
CA GLU A 6 -10.66 14.44 -19.74
C GLU A 6 -11.71 14.05 -20.79
N ASP A 7 -11.46 13.01 -21.59
CA ASP A 7 -12.42 12.50 -22.57
C ASP A 7 -13.68 11.95 -21.90
N LEU A 8 -13.56 11.18 -20.83
CA LEU A 8 -14.70 10.65 -20.09
C LEU A 8 -15.55 11.76 -19.45
N VAL A 9 -14.89 12.74 -18.81
CA VAL A 9 -15.57 13.90 -18.23
C VAL A 9 -16.27 14.72 -19.30
N SER A 10 -15.63 14.92 -20.48
CA SER A 10 -16.25 15.64 -21.62
C SER A 10 -17.49 14.94 -22.15
N ARG A 11 -17.59 13.62 -22.01
CA ARG A 11 -18.76 12.80 -22.36
C ARG A 11 -19.82 12.77 -21.23
N GLY A 12 -19.63 13.55 -20.16
CA GLY A 12 -20.58 13.67 -19.07
C GLY A 12 -20.54 12.53 -18.05
N PHE A 13 -19.41 11.79 -17.94
CA PHE A 13 -19.22 10.85 -16.86
C PHE A 13 -18.72 11.57 -15.61
N HIS A 14 -19.24 11.16 -14.45
CA HIS A 14 -18.75 11.64 -13.16
C HIS A 14 -17.57 10.78 -12.71
N VAL A 15 -16.38 11.34 -12.85
CA VAL A 15 -15.10 10.72 -12.47
C VAL A 15 -14.59 11.40 -11.21
N GLU A 16 -14.21 10.61 -10.24
CA GLU A 16 -13.62 11.05 -8.99
C GLU A 16 -12.18 10.53 -8.87
N ARG A 17 -11.42 11.02 -7.87
CA ARG A 17 -10.03 10.59 -7.65
C ARG A 17 -9.81 10.04 -6.25
N PHE A 18 -9.11 8.90 -6.19
CA PHE A 18 -8.48 8.41 -4.97
C PHE A 18 -6.99 8.75 -4.94
N LYS A 19 -6.47 8.84 -3.73
CA LYS A 19 -5.05 9.01 -3.47
C LYS A 19 -4.57 8.06 -2.38
N THR A 20 -3.39 7.48 -2.58
CA THR A 20 -2.75 6.62 -1.60
C THR A 20 -1.22 6.71 -1.72
N GLY A 21 -0.50 5.98 -0.87
CA GLY A 21 0.93 5.78 -0.99
C GLY A 21 1.26 4.34 -1.32
N THR A 22 2.48 4.10 -1.77
CA THR A 22 3.07 2.77 -1.82
C THR A 22 4.12 2.63 -0.72
N PRO A 23 4.40 1.43 -0.19
CA PRO A 23 5.50 1.25 0.74
C PRO A 23 6.85 1.13 0.02
N ALA A 24 7.91 1.34 0.78
CA ALA A 24 9.26 1.05 0.33
C ALA A 24 9.45 -0.46 0.08
N ARG A 25 10.42 -0.78 -0.80
CA ARG A 25 10.93 -2.13 -0.98
C ARG A 25 12.36 -2.17 -0.47
N VAL A 26 12.67 -3.17 0.33
CA VAL A 26 13.97 -3.33 0.97
C VAL A 26 14.64 -4.63 0.56
N LEU A 27 15.97 -4.63 0.45
CA LEU A 27 16.72 -5.83 0.11
C LEU A 27 16.61 -6.86 1.26
N ARG A 28 16.18 -8.09 0.97
CA ARG A 28 16.03 -9.18 1.95
C ARG A 28 17.31 -9.39 2.78
N LYS A 29 18.47 -9.39 2.12
CA LYS A 29 19.78 -9.62 2.75
C LYS A 29 20.19 -8.55 3.77
N SER A 30 19.51 -7.40 3.78
CA SER A 30 19.79 -6.29 4.71
C SER A 30 18.82 -6.27 5.90
N VAL A 31 17.93 -7.25 6.00
CA VAL A 31 16.94 -7.36 7.07
C VAL A 31 17.32 -8.53 7.99
N ASP A 32 17.39 -8.27 9.28
CA ASP A 32 17.57 -9.31 10.29
C ASP A 32 16.21 -9.94 10.62
N THR A 33 15.88 -11.00 9.90
CA THR A 33 14.61 -11.72 10.05
C THR A 33 14.48 -12.47 11.37
N SER A 34 15.58 -12.65 12.14
CA SER A 34 15.52 -13.27 13.47
C SER A 34 14.79 -12.43 14.50
N GLN A 35 14.64 -11.12 14.23
CA GLN A 35 13.89 -10.17 15.06
C GLN A 35 12.42 -10.00 14.63
N LEU A 36 11.97 -10.74 13.62
CA LEU A 36 10.63 -10.66 13.09
C LEU A 36 9.78 -11.84 13.57
N GLU A 37 8.48 -11.63 13.64
CA GLU A 37 7.53 -12.71 13.88
C GLU A 37 7.22 -13.41 12.56
N VAL A 38 7.28 -14.74 12.55
CA VAL A 38 6.85 -15.52 11.38
C VAL A 38 5.34 -15.53 11.32
N GLU A 39 4.79 -15.14 10.18
CA GLU A 39 3.35 -15.26 9.92
C GLU A 39 3.09 -16.64 9.32
N PRO A 40 2.38 -17.54 10.02
CA PRO A 40 2.15 -18.89 9.53
C PRO A 40 1.30 -18.88 8.26
N SER A 41 1.71 -19.67 7.28
CA SER A 41 0.86 -19.97 6.13
C SER A 41 -0.31 -20.84 6.55
N GLU A 42 -1.49 -20.65 5.95
CA GLU A 42 -2.62 -21.55 6.15
C GLU A 42 -2.26 -22.96 5.65
N GLU A 43 -2.49 -23.96 6.51
CA GLU A 43 -2.23 -25.38 6.18
C GLU A 43 -3.30 -26.01 5.29
N THR A 44 -4.33 -25.26 4.93
CA THR A 44 -5.44 -25.77 4.15
C THR A 44 -5.06 -26.05 2.70
N GLY A 45 -5.47 -27.19 2.17
CA GLY A 45 -5.40 -27.53 0.74
C GLY A 45 -6.35 -26.67 -0.12
N PHE A 46 -6.78 -25.52 0.39
CA PHE A 46 -7.67 -24.60 -0.30
C PHE A 46 -6.93 -23.87 -1.41
N THR A 47 -7.53 -23.82 -2.59
CA THR A 47 -7.02 -23.06 -3.73
C THR A 47 -8.06 -22.06 -4.21
N PHE A 48 -7.60 -20.96 -4.81
CA PHE A 48 -8.50 -19.99 -5.48
C PHE A 48 -8.88 -20.43 -6.89
N SER A 49 -8.33 -21.54 -7.39
CA SER A 49 -8.66 -22.08 -8.71
C SER A 49 -9.86 -22.99 -8.65
N TYR A 50 -10.81 -22.81 -9.56
CA TYR A 50 -11.94 -23.73 -9.77
C TYR A 50 -11.52 -25.06 -10.44
N ASP A 51 -10.34 -25.10 -11.06
CA ASP A 51 -9.82 -26.26 -11.79
C ASP A 51 -9.18 -27.32 -10.89
N GLY A 52 -9.27 -27.15 -9.57
CA GLY A 52 -8.71 -28.09 -8.59
C GLY A 52 -7.18 -28.19 -8.58
N ILE A 53 -6.49 -27.19 -9.12
CA ILE A 53 -5.04 -27.12 -9.07
C ILE A 53 -4.61 -27.03 -7.61
N GLN A 54 -3.87 -28.01 -7.14
CA GLN A 54 -3.38 -28.02 -5.76
C GLN A 54 -2.38 -26.90 -5.53
N ALA A 55 -2.46 -26.28 -4.34
CA ALA A 55 -1.48 -25.29 -3.92
C ALA A 55 -0.08 -25.92 -3.86
N SER A 56 0.93 -25.20 -4.31
CA SER A 56 2.32 -25.63 -4.19
C SER A 56 2.68 -25.83 -2.72
N GLU A 57 3.38 -26.92 -2.39
CA GLU A 57 3.96 -27.16 -1.06
C GLU A 57 5.09 -26.17 -0.75
N ASP A 58 5.74 -25.65 -1.79
CA ASP A 58 6.81 -24.67 -1.69
C ASP A 58 6.24 -23.26 -1.47
N ARG A 59 6.02 -22.90 -0.22
CA ARG A 59 5.42 -21.64 0.20
C ARG A 59 6.48 -20.65 0.67
N GLU A 60 6.33 -19.41 0.27
CA GLU A 60 7.13 -18.30 0.79
C GLU A 60 6.76 -18.01 2.26
N VAL A 61 7.74 -17.69 3.06
CA VAL A 61 7.55 -17.30 4.45
C VAL A 61 7.30 -15.79 4.53
N PHE A 62 6.23 -15.42 5.19
CA PHE A 62 5.88 -14.06 5.53
C PHE A 62 6.34 -13.75 6.95
N PHE A 63 6.66 -12.48 7.18
CA PHE A 63 6.99 -12.01 8.51
C PHE A 63 6.13 -10.82 8.88
N THR A 64 6.06 -10.55 10.18
CA THR A 64 5.48 -9.32 10.70
C THR A 64 6.41 -8.62 11.64
N THR A 65 6.28 -7.32 11.71
CA THR A 65 6.94 -6.45 12.70
C THR A 65 5.98 -5.33 13.09
N ASN A 66 6.39 -4.51 14.02
CA ASN A 66 5.58 -3.41 14.49
C ASN A 66 6.31 -2.07 14.36
N SER A 67 5.57 -1.00 14.08
CA SER A 67 6.11 0.34 14.20
C SER A 67 6.51 0.63 15.66
N THR A 68 7.48 1.50 15.82
CA THR A 68 7.96 1.97 17.12
C THR A 68 7.58 3.44 17.34
N GLU A 69 7.79 3.97 18.52
CA GLU A 69 7.66 5.41 18.77
C GLU A 69 8.57 6.21 17.84
N ARG A 70 9.80 5.73 17.58
CA ARG A 70 10.74 6.35 16.63
C ARG A 70 10.18 6.39 15.20
N THR A 71 9.42 5.37 14.79
CA THR A 71 8.74 5.35 13.50
C THR A 71 7.69 6.47 13.43
N ILE A 72 6.88 6.61 14.48
CA ILE A 72 5.85 7.66 14.58
C ILE A 72 6.48 9.04 14.59
N ASP A 73 7.57 9.23 15.35
CA ASP A 73 8.28 10.51 15.44
C ASP A 73 8.92 10.90 14.10
N ALA A 74 9.49 9.93 13.38
CA ALA A 74 9.99 10.15 12.02
C ALA A 74 8.90 10.65 11.09
N VAL A 75 7.68 10.08 11.17
CA VAL A 75 6.54 10.57 10.38
C VAL A 75 6.17 11.98 10.77
N LYS A 76 6.00 12.26 12.07
CA LYS A 76 5.59 13.58 12.59
C LYS A 76 6.57 14.69 12.17
N GLU A 77 7.86 14.41 12.20
CA GLU A 77 8.91 15.35 11.80
C GLU A 77 8.71 15.84 10.34
N TYR A 78 8.23 14.95 9.45
CA TYR A 78 8.11 15.24 8.03
C TYR A 78 6.67 15.40 7.52
N LEU A 79 5.65 15.41 8.37
CA LEU A 79 4.24 15.54 7.96
C LEU A 79 4.00 16.76 7.06
N HIS A 80 4.65 17.89 7.34
CA HIS A 80 4.54 19.13 6.58
C HIS A 80 5.04 18.99 5.13
N ARG A 81 5.77 17.93 4.81
CA ARG A 81 6.30 17.61 3.48
C ARG A 81 5.53 16.50 2.77
N SER A 82 4.47 15.95 3.37
CA SER A 82 3.66 14.91 2.74
C SER A 82 2.83 15.48 1.59
N PRO A 83 3.03 15.02 0.35
CA PRO A 83 2.16 15.38 -0.76
C PRO A 83 0.69 15.03 -0.53
N LEU A 84 0.43 13.90 0.15
CA LEU A 84 -0.92 13.43 0.45
C LEU A 84 -1.67 14.36 1.42
N LEU A 85 -0.96 15.00 2.36
CA LEU A 85 -1.55 15.85 3.39
C LEU A 85 -1.49 17.35 3.03
N SER A 86 -0.54 17.77 2.19
CA SER A 86 -0.33 19.19 1.84
C SER A 86 -1.28 19.71 0.77
N GLY A 87 -2.18 18.90 0.22
CA GLY A 87 -3.07 19.28 -0.88
C GLY A 87 -2.39 19.36 -2.24
N ARG A 88 -1.11 18.94 -2.37
CA ARG A 88 -0.41 18.86 -3.67
C ARG A 88 -0.98 17.77 -4.57
N ILE A 89 -1.65 16.80 -3.98
CA ILE A 89 -2.30 15.67 -4.64
C ILE A 89 -3.78 15.79 -4.33
N GLU A 90 -4.60 15.81 -5.36
CA GLU A 90 -6.05 15.87 -5.25
C GLU A 90 -6.63 14.48 -5.04
N GLY A 91 -7.82 14.40 -4.44
CA GLY A 91 -8.55 13.17 -4.23
C GLY A 91 -8.72 12.78 -2.76
N THR A 92 -9.53 11.76 -2.55
CA THR A 92 -9.87 11.22 -1.23
C THR A 92 -9.02 9.98 -0.92
N GLY A 93 -8.55 9.84 0.31
CA GLY A 93 -7.89 8.61 0.74
C GLY A 93 -8.90 7.46 0.82
N PRO A 94 -8.61 6.26 0.26
CA PRO A 94 -9.49 5.12 0.34
C PRO A 94 -9.64 4.65 1.79
N ARG A 95 -10.81 4.07 2.12
CA ARG A 95 -11.14 3.66 3.49
C ARG A 95 -10.18 2.61 4.05
N TYR A 96 -9.78 1.65 3.23
CA TYR A 96 -9.02 0.46 3.67
C TYR A 96 -7.54 0.47 3.31
N CYS A 97 -7.06 1.50 2.64
CA CYS A 97 -5.66 1.66 2.26
C CYS A 97 -5.12 3.05 2.60
N PRO A 98 -5.21 3.49 3.88
CA PRO A 98 -4.64 4.77 4.27
C PRO A 98 -3.12 4.71 4.22
N SER A 99 -2.48 5.83 3.90
CA SER A 99 -1.04 5.97 4.07
C SER A 99 -0.64 5.89 5.55
N PHE A 100 0.63 5.65 5.83
CA PHE A 100 1.09 5.56 7.22
C PHE A 100 1.00 6.92 7.92
N GLU A 101 1.27 8.03 7.21
CA GLU A 101 1.04 9.38 7.70
C GLU A 101 -0.43 9.64 8.03
N ASP A 102 -1.38 9.14 7.22
CA ASP A 102 -2.82 9.22 7.56
C ASP A 102 -3.15 8.47 8.85
N LYS A 103 -2.56 7.29 9.05
CA LYS A 103 -2.74 6.52 10.29
C LYS A 103 -2.24 7.29 11.51
N VAL A 104 -1.08 7.91 11.40
CA VAL A 104 -0.48 8.71 12.49
C VAL A 104 -1.34 9.92 12.84
N VAL A 105 -1.90 10.59 11.82
CA VAL A 105 -2.77 11.76 12.02
C VAL A 105 -4.15 11.37 12.55
N LYS A 106 -4.78 10.36 11.97
CA LYS A 106 -6.14 9.93 12.36
C LYS A 106 -6.19 9.21 13.70
N PHE A 107 -5.10 8.54 14.08
CA PHE A 107 -5.02 7.74 15.32
C PHE A 107 -3.84 8.18 16.20
N PRO A 108 -3.81 9.43 16.70
CA PRO A 108 -2.66 10.01 17.39
C PRO A 108 -2.27 9.27 18.67
N ASN A 109 -3.21 8.55 19.27
CA ASN A 109 -3.01 7.76 20.49
C ASN A 109 -2.52 6.33 20.22
N ARG A 110 -2.55 5.88 18.95
CA ARG A 110 -2.09 4.56 18.57
C ARG A 110 -0.59 4.58 18.31
N ARG A 111 0.17 3.99 19.21
CA ARG A 111 1.64 4.00 19.17
C ARG A 111 2.24 2.86 18.33
N VAL A 112 1.47 1.80 18.09
CA VAL A 112 1.93 0.59 17.42
C VAL A 112 1.01 0.27 16.24
N HIS A 113 1.61 0.07 15.06
CA HIS A 113 0.94 -0.39 13.86
C HIS A 113 1.68 -1.61 13.32
N ARG A 114 0.93 -2.68 13.05
CA ARG A 114 1.46 -3.90 12.46
C ARG A 114 1.88 -3.66 11.02
N ILE A 115 3.01 -4.21 10.64
CA ILE A 115 3.61 -4.13 9.31
C ILE A 115 3.89 -5.55 8.86
N TYR A 116 3.38 -5.90 7.67
CA TYR A 116 3.65 -7.18 7.05
C TYR A 116 4.88 -7.06 6.15
N VAL A 117 5.82 -7.98 6.31
CA VAL A 117 7.07 -8.05 5.57
C VAL A 117 6.93 -9.16 4.56
N GLU A 118 6.51 -8.80 3.36
CA GLU A 118 6.06 -9.73 2.33
C GLU A 118 7.15 -9.95 1.28
N PRO A 119 7.51 -11.20 0.96
CA PRO A 119 8.35 -11.47 -0.19
C PRO A 119 7.59 -11.10 -1.47
N MET A 120 8.26 -10.45 -2.40
CA MET A 120 7.67 -10.05 -3.68
C MET A 120 7.64 -11.18 -4.73
N GLY A 121 7.85 -12.42 -4.29
CA GLY A 121 7.93 -13.64 -5.08
C GLY A 121 9.27 -14.35 -4.87
N LYS A 122 9.36 -15.62 -5.28
CA LYS A 122 10.50 -16.51 -5.02
C LYS A 122 11.82 -15.99 -5.58
N GLU A 123 11.79 -15.46 -6.78
CA GLU A 123 12.96 -14.95 -7.48
C GLU A 123 13.36 -13.53 -7.06
N THR A 124 12.54 -12.88 -6.26
CA THR A 124 12.83 -11.50 -5.87
C THR A 124 13.71 -11.42 -4.63
N ARG A 125 14.62 -10.48 -4.66
CA ARG A 125 15.52 -10.19 -3.54
C ARG A 125 14.98 -9.14 -2.58
N CYS A 126 13.71 -8.78 -2.70
CA CYS A 126 13.11 -7.68 -1.95
C CYS A 126 11.96 -8.15 -1.06
N PHE A 127 11.82 -7.45 0.06
CA PHE A 127 10.60 -7.42 0.86
C PHE A 127 9.78 -6.17 0.55
N TYR A 128 8.47 -6.33 0.54
CA TYR A 128 7.45 -5.30 0.47
C TYR A 128 6.91 -5.03 1.87
N LEU A 129 6.92 -3.78 2.33
CA LEU A 129 6.53 -3.43 3.69
C LEU A 129 5.06 -3.00 3.74
N ASN A 130 4.15 -3.98 3.62
CA ASN A 130 2.72 -3.72 3.63
C ASN A 130 2.25 -3.15 4.97
N GLY A 131 1.48 -2.08 4.91
CA GLY A 131 1.06 -1.32 6.08
C GLY A 131 1.91 -0.07 6.37
N LEU A 132 3.07 0.09 5.68
CA LEU A 132 3.95 1.25 5.78
C LEU A 132 3.92 2.12 4.51
N SER A 133 2.81 2.12 3.78
CA SER A 133 2.63 2.95 2.59
C SER A 133 2.78 4.43 2.93
N THR A 134 3.56 5.17 2.13
CA THR A 134 3.85 6.57 2.43
C THR A 134 4.22 7.36 1.19
N SER A 135 3.97 8.66 1.24
CA SER A 135 4.42 9.64 0.24
C SER A 135 5.51 10.56 0.77
N LEU A 136 5.96 10.34 1.99
CA LEU A 136 6.99 11.15 2.63
C LEU A 136 8.32 11.11 1.87
N PRO A 137 9.17 12.13 2.00
CA PRO A 137 10.46 12.18 1.32
C PRO A 137 11.39 11.04 1.76
N ARG A 138 12.40 10.75 0.95
CA ARG A 138 13.31 9.59 1.12
C ARG A 138 13.95 9.55 2.50
N GLU A 139 14.43 10.69 3.01
CA GLU A 139 15.04 10.78 4.32
C GLU A 139 14.09 10.42 5.48
N ALA A 140 12.79 10.71 5.32
CA ALA A 140 11.78 10.27 6.28
C ALA A 140 11.58 8.75 6.22
N GLN A 141 11.50 8.21 5.01
CA GLN A 141 11.33 6.77 4.79
C GLN A 141 12.53 5.98 5.32
N ASP A 142 13.76 6.48 5.15
CA ASP A 142 14.97 5.89 5.74
C ASP A 142 14.86 5.81 7.27
N LYS A 143 14.46 6.92 7.92
CA LYS A 143 14.24 6.95 9.37
C LYS A 143 13.13 6.00 9.81
N MET A 144 12.01 6.00 9.10
CA MET A 144 10.86 5.13 9.38
C MET A 144 11.25 3.66 9.30
N VAL A 145 11.83 3.24 8.18
CA VAL A 145 12.16 1.83 7.94
C VAL A 145 13.24 1.35 8.91
N ARG A 146 14.32 2.10 9.08
CA ARG A 146 15.42 1.71 10.00
C ARG A 146 15.04 1.77 11.47
N SER A 147 13.91 2.36 11.82
CA SER A 147 13.39 2.34 13.19
C SER A 147 12.61 1.07 13.55
N LEU A 148 12.29 0.23 12.55
CA LEU A 148 11.59 -1.04 12.76
C LEU A 148 12.53 -2.11 13.33
N PRO A 149 12.05 -2.99 14.23
CA PRO A 149 12.82 -4.16 14.65
C PRO A 149 13.26 -4.99 13.43
N GLY A 150 14.53 -5.37 13.39
CA GLY A 150 15.13 -6.12 12.28
C GLY A 150 15.56 -5.29 11.06
N PHE A 151 15.31 -3.97 11.03
CA PHE A 151 15.56 -3.13 9.87
C PHE A 151 16.64 -2.06 10.05
N SER A 152 17.42 -2.09 11.14
CA SER A 152 18.46 -1.08 11.41
C SER A 152 19.44 -0.88 10.26
N GLU A 153 19.79 -1.96 9.56
CA GLU A 153 20.72 -1.99 8.43
C GLU A 153 20.00 -2.08 7.07
N ALA A 154 18.69 -1.80 7.04
CA ALA A 154 17.90 -1.96 5.83
C ALA A 154 18.39 -1.08 4.68
N VAL A 155 18.55 -1.71 3.51
CA VAL A 155 18.91 -1.05 2.26
C VAL A 155 17.68 -0.94 1.38
N MET A 156 17.31 0.30 1.05
CA MET A 156 16.18 0.59 0.17
C MET A 156 16.51 0.19 -1.27
N GLU A 157 15.74 -0.71 -1.86
CA GLU A 157 15.75 -0.98 -3.30
C GLU A 157 14.92 0.06 -4.03
N SER A 158 13.76 0.42 -3.48
CA SER A 158 12.95 1.53 -3.97
C SER A 158 12.17 2.18 -2.83
N TYR A 159 11.95 3.46 -2.95
CA TYR A 159 11.15 4.24 -2.00
C TYR A 159 9.67 4.15 -2.35
N GLY A 160 8.83 4.31 -1.32
CA GLY A 160 7.41 4.55 -1.50
C GLY A 160 7.15 5.89 -2.19
N TYR A 161 6.03 5.97 -2.86
CA TYR A 161 5.59 7.17 -3.58
C TYR A 161 4.08 7.31 -3.52
N ALA A 162 3.60 8.52 -3.75
CA ALA A 162 2.18 8.80 -3.85
C ALA A 162 1.60 8.29 -5.16
N VAL A 163 0.36 7.83 -5.10
CA VAL A 163 -0.42 7.39 -6.26
C VAL A 163 -1.75 8.12 -6.25
N GLU A 164 -2.11 8.68 -7.38
CA GLU A 164 -3.47 9.13 -7.70
C GLU A 164 -4.06 8.21 -8.76
N TYR A 165 -5.35 7.94 -8.65
CA TYR A 165 -6.07 7.19 -9.67
C TYR A 165 -7.52 7.61 -9.74
N SER A 166 -8.02 7.66 -10.98
CA SER A 166 -9.40 8.02 -11.27
C SER A 166 -10.31 6.81 -11.13
N TYR A 167 -11.53 7.03 -10.66
CA TYR A 167 -12.55 6.02 -10.61
C TYR A 167 -13.91 6.62 -11.00
N PHE A 168 -14.81 5.81 -11.51
CA PHE A 168 -16.18 6.24 -11.77
C PHE A 168 -16.96 6.30 -10.47
N SER A 169 -17.74 7.38 -10.29
CA SER A 169 -18.73 7.43 -9.22
C SER A 169 -19.69 6.24 -9.33
N HIS A 170 -20.09 5.68 -8.19
CA HIS A 170 -21.01 4.55 -8.13
C HIS A 170 -22.36 4.82 -8.80
N GLU A 171 -22.70 6.08 -9.03
CA GLU A 171 -23.91 6.51 -9.75
C GLU A 171 -23.83 6.21 -11.26
N GLU A 172 -22.62 6.04 -11.81
CA GLU A 172 -22.41 5.83 -13.24
C GLU A 172 -22.67 4.40 -13.72
N PHE A 173 -22.76 3.44 -12.81
CA PHE A 173 -22.98 2.02 -13.16
C PHE A 173 -24.10 1.37 -12.32
N ASP A 174 -24.59 0.25 -12.79
CA ASP A 174 -25.62 -0.55 -12.11
C ASP A 174 -25.01 -1.69 -11.27
N GLY A 175 -25.86 -2.53 -10.67
CA GLY A 175 -25.45 -3.65 -9.83
C GLY A 175 -24.71 -4.77 -10.56
N THR A 176 -24.65 -4.74 -11.89
CA THR A 176 -23.83 -5.64 -12.72
C THR A 176 -22.51 -5.03 -13.14
N LEU A 177 -22.19 -3.84 -12.64
CA LEU A 177 -21.04 -3.01 -13.00
C LEU A 177 -21.09 -2.47 -14.44
N LYS A 178 -22.23 -2.54 -15.10
CA LYS A 178 -22.44 -1.95 -16.42
C LYS A 178 -22.63 -0.45 -16.30
N LEU A 179 -21.99 0.34 -17.17
CA LEU A 179 -22.22 1.77 -17.27
C LEU A 179 -23.66 2.05 -17.74
N ARG A 180 -24.32 3.00 -17.06
CA ARG A 180 -25.72 3.37 -17.36
C ARG A 180 -25.87 4.13 -18.68
N LYS A 181 -24.85 4.89 -19.07
CA LYS A 181 -24.88 5.78 -20.24
C LYS A 181 -24.33 5.12 -21.52
N VAL A 182 -23.67 3.99 -21.41
CA VAL A 182 -23.05 3.32 -22.55
C VAL A 182 -23.32 1.82 -22.48
N ASP A 183 -23.86 1.28 -23.57
CA ASP A 183 -24.04 -0.16 -23.67
C ASP A 183 -22.74 -0.91 -23.87
N ASN A 184 -22.67 -2.14 -23.36
CA ASN A 184 -21.54 -3.06 -23.50
C ASN A 184 -20.22 -2.62 -22.84
N VAL A 185 -20.25 -1.63 -21.92
CA VAL A 185 -19.09 -1.23 -21.11
C VAL A 185 -19.33 -1.57 -19.65
N PHE A 186 -18.42 -2.30 -19.06
CA PHE A 186 -18.44 -2.70 -17.65
C PHE A 186 -17.19 -2.15 -16.94
N ILE A 187 -17.37 -1.77 -15.69
CA ILE A 187 -16.31 -1.21 -14.85
C ILE A 187 -15.75 -2.33 -13.97
N ALA A 188 -14.44 -2.44 -13.93
CA ALA A 188 -13.73 -3.38 -13.05
C ALA A 188 -13.14 -2.65 -11.83
#